data_1622ef82afb17d6f9f3d7bcae4a09fbd
#
_entry.id   1622ef82afb17d6f9f3d7bcae4a09fbd
#
_cell.length_a   1.000
_cell.length_b   1.000
_cell.length_c   1.000
_cell.angle_alpha   90.00
_cell.angle_beta   90.00
_cell.angle_gamma   90.00
#
_symmetry.space_group_name_H-M   'P 1'
#
loop_
_entity.id
_entity.type
_entity.pdbx_description
1 polymer ?
#
loop_
_entity_poly.entity_id
_entity_poly.type
_entity_poly.pdbx_seq_one_letter_code
_entity_poly.pdbx_strand_id
1 'polypeptide(L)'
;MANTTSGTVVFDKNFAVDDVIEEAYERIGLQGTSGYQLKTARRSLNILFQEWGNRGIHFWEVGDTNIDLVEGQGTYTFYRASSDGSSDTTAGGTSTTSTYGLSDILECTYRTNYATTTESDSSMTKVSRSTYSALANKLSKGTPNQFWVQRLIDKTTITFYPTPDSTAAGNYAHMYFVKRIQDADSTYTDATDLPYR
;
A
#
# COMPACT_ATOMS: atom_id res chain seq x y z
N MET A 1 -30.49 5.58 22.67
CA MET A 1 -29.91 5.18 23.98
C MET A 1 -28.73 4.24 23.67
N ALA A 2 -27.56 4.57 24.14
CA ALA A 2 -26.45 3.64 24.06
C ALA A 2 -26.77 2.43 24.96
N ASN A 3 -26.57 1.22 24.42
CA ASN A 3 -26.75 0.01 25.20
C ASN A 3 -25.55 -0.09 26.16
N THR A 4 -25.79 0.16 27.45
CA THR A 4 -24.74 0.15 28.49
C THR A 4 -24.59 -1.22 29.17
N THR A 5 -25.33 -2.24 28.72
CA THR A 5 -25.41 -3.53 29.43
C THR A 5 -24.42 -4.59 28.92
N SER A 6 -23.75 -4.38 27.79
CA SER A 6 -22.81 -5.35 27.19
C SER A 6 -21.42 -4.80 26.94
N GLY A 7 -21.02 -3.76 27.68
CA GLY A 7 -19.70 -3.11 27.49
C GLY A 7 -19.63 -2.24 26.24
N THR A 8 -18.42 -1.88 25.85
CA THR A 8 -18.17 -1.06 24.66
C THR A 8 -18.44 -1.90 23.42
N VAL A 9 -19.44 -1.52 22.62
CA VAL A 9 -19.67 -2.13 21.31
C VAL A 9 -18.65 -1.54 20.35
N VAL A 10 -17.63 -2.29 20.01
CA VAL A 10 -16.70 -1.98 18.95
C VAL A 10 -16.97 -2.90 17.76
N PHE A 11 -16.94 -2.33 16.56
CA PHE A 11 -17.05 -3.13 15.33
C PHE A 11 -15.72 -3.79 14.97
N ASP A 12 -14.64 -3.34 15.59
CA ASP A 12 -13.30 -3.90 15.42
C ASP A 12 -13.20 -5.23 16.17
N LYS A 13 -13.13 -6.29 15.41
CA LYS A 13 -12.83 -7.63 15.93
C LYS A 13 -11.40 -7.96 15.57
N ASN A 14 -10.50 -7.65 16.50
CA ASN A 14 -9.11 -8.02 16.37
C ASN A 14 -8.89 -9.39 16.98
N PHE A 15 -8.46 -10.35 16.19
CA PHE A 15 -7.98 -11.63 16.68
C PHE A 15 -6.45 -11.59 16.68
N ALA A 16 -5.85 -11.99 17.78
CA ALA A 16 -4.43 -12.27 17.79
C ALA A 16 -4.14 -13.44 16.84
N VAL A 17 -3.01 -13.38 16.15
CA VAL A 17 -2.59 -14.44 15.23
C VAL A 17 -2.51 -15.78 15.96
N ASP A 18 -2.07 -15.76 17.20
CA ASP A 18 -1.93 -16.97 18.02
C ASP A 18 -3.28 -17.59 18.36
N ASP A 19 -4.33 -16.78 18.63
CA ASP A 19 -5.68 -17.29 18.89
C ASP A 19 -6.23 -18.02 17.65
N VAL A 20 -5.97 -17.50 16.45
CA VAL A 20 -6.36 -18.16 15.19
C VAL A 20 -5.62 -19.49 15.01
N ILE A 21 -4.35 -19.52 15.34
CA ILE A 21 -3.53 -20.74 15.25
C ILE A 21 -3.98 -21.77 16.28
N GLU A 22 -4.24 -21.37 17.52
CA GLU A 22 -4.75 -22.25 18.58
C GLU A 22 -6.09 -22.86 18.21
N GLU A 23 -7.03 -22.05 17.74
CA GLU A 23 -8.32 -22.51 17.23
C GLU A 23 -8.15 -23.55 16.10
N ALA A 24 -7.20 -23.32 15.17
CA ALA A 24 -6.91 -24.26 14.09
C ALA A 24 -6.39 -25.61 14.63
N TYR A 25 -5.53 -25.58 15.64
CA TYR A 25 -5.04 -26.81 16.29
C TYR A 25 -6.13 -27.55 17.05
N GLU A 26 -7.00 -26.84 17.78
CA GLU A 26 -8.13 -27.44 18.46
C GLU A 26 -9.09 -28.14 17.50
N ARG A 27 -9.35 -27.57 16.34
CA ARG A 27 -10.20 -28.18 15.29
C ARG A 27 -9.66 -29.49 14.76
N ILE A 28 -8.36 -29.67 14.74
CA ILE A 28 -7.73 -30.96 14.36
C ILE A 28 -7.50 -31.90 15.55
N GLY A 29 -7.97 -31.54 16.75
CA GLY A 29 -7.91 -32.37 17.95
C GLY A 29 -6.59 -32.34 18.66
N LEU A 30 -5.73 -31.37 18.40
CA LEU A 30 -4.45 -31.18 19.09
C LEU A 30 -4.63 -30.16 20.22
N GLN A 31 -4.36 -30.54 21.45
CA GLN A 31 -4.34 -29.65 22.60
C GLN A 31 -2.92 -29.33 23.02
N GLY A 32 -2.68 -28.08 23.40
CA GLY A 32 -1.39 -27.63 23.92
C GLY A 32 -0.33 -27.42 22.81
N THR A 33 -0.34 -26.27 22.19
CA THR A 33 0.65 -25.87 21.20
C THR A 33 2.00 -25.56 21.88
N SER A 34 3.08 -26.13 21.37
CA SER A 34 4.42 -25.75 21.77
C SER A 34 4.89 -24.52 21.01
N GLY A 35 5.82 -23.74 21.59
CA GLY A 35 6.37 -22.55 20.88
C GLY A 35 6.98 -22.86 19.51
N TYR A 36 7.48 -24.09 19.30
CA TYR A 36 7.95 -24.52 17.99
C TYR A 36 6.80 -24.69 16.97
N GLN A 37 5.68 -25.25 17.42
CA GLN A 37 4.49 -25.41 16.58
C GLN A 37 3.90 -24.06 16.19
N LEU A 38 3.78 -23.12 17.12
CA LEU A 38 3.34 -21.74 16.84
C LEU A 38 4.24 -21.07 15.81
N LYS A 39 5.56 -21.13 15.98
CA LYS A 39 6.52 -20.58 15.02
C LYS A 39 6.37 -21.18 13.61
N THR A 40 6.15 -22.49 13.52
CA THR A 40 5.97 -23.19 12.25
C THR A 40 4.64 -22.79 11.60
N ALA A 41 3.58 -22.68 12.39
CA ALA A 41 2.25 -22.28 11.92
C ALA A 41 2.25 -20.82 11.40
N ARG A 42 2.88 -19.89 12.13
CA ARG A 42 3.04 -18.50 11.66
C ARG A 42 3.79 -18.43 10.34
N ARG A 43 4.88 -19.18 10.18
CA ARG A 43 5.59 -19.23 8.89
C ARG A 43 4.72 -19.77 7.76
N SER A 44 3.91 -20.80 8.03
CA SER A 44 2.98 -21.34 7.03
C SER A 44 1.88 -20.32 6.68
N LEU A 45 1.40 -19.56 7.65
CA LEU A 45 0.43 -18.49 7.45
C LEU A 45 1.02 -17.37 6.56
N ASN A 46 2.26 -16.97 6.82
CA ASN A 46 2.94 -15.97 5.99
C ASN A 46 3.14 -16.43 4.54
N ILE A 47 3.43 -17.71 4.33
CA ILE A 47 3.50 -18.29 2.98
C ILE A 47 2.13 -18.25 2.31
N LEU A 48 1.05 -18.55 3.05
CA LEU A 48 -0.31 -18.48 2.54
C LEU A 48 -0.69 -17.04 2.16
N PHE A 49 -0.34 -16.04 2.96
CA PHE A 49 -0.60 -14.63 2.64
C PHE A 49 0.12 -14.20 1.36
N GLN A 50 1.37 -14.63 1.18
CA GLN A 50 2.10 -14.37 -0.07
C GLN A 50 1.44 -15.06 -1.26
N GLU A 51 0.93 -16.28 -1.10
CA GLU A 51 0.19 -16.98 -2.15
C GLU A 51 -1.10 -16.24 -2.49
N TRP A 52 -1.86 -15.76 -1.52
CA TRP A 52 -3.06 -14.97 -1.75
C TRP A 52 -2.76 -13.68 -2.51
N GLY A 53 -1.73 -12.93 -2.10
CA GLY A 53 -1.28 -11.76 -2.83
C GLY A 53 -0.92 -12.05 -4.29
N ASN A 54 -0.22 -13.16 -4.55
CA ASN A 54 0.13 -13.60 -5.91
C ASN A 54 -1.10 -14.02 -6.75
N ARG A 55 -2.15 -14.52 -6.10
CA ARG A 55 -3.42 -14.87 -6.76
C ARG A 55 -4.34 -13.67 -6.99
N GLY A 56 -3.95 -12.47 -6.53
CA GLY A 56 -4.77 -11.27 -6.63
C GLY A 56 -5.92 -11.21 -5.62
N ILE A 57 -5.84 -11.96 -4.53
CA ILE A 57 -6.79 -11.89 -3.42
C ILE A 57 -6.33 -10.76 -2.50
N HIS A 58 -6.74 -9.52 -2.82
CA HIS A 58 -6.28 -8.32 -2.11
C HIS A 58 -7.36 -7.21 -2.08
N PHE A 59 -8.63 -7.56 -2.02
CA PHE A 59 -9.72 -6.58 -2.08
C PHE A 59 -9.68 -5.52 -0.98
N TRP A 60 -9.12 -5.87 0.19
CA TRP A 60 -8.99 -4.97 1.34
C TRP A 60 -7.62 -4.28 1.39
N GLU A 61 -6.72 -4.66 0.50
CA GLU A 61 -5.36 -4.13 0.43
C GLU A 61 -5.24 -2.95 -0.54
N VAL A 62 -6.36 -2.44 -1.03
CA VAL A 62 -6.37 -1.23 -1.85
C VAL A 62 -6.42 -0.01 -0.95
N GLY A 63 -5.40 0.81 -1.04
CA GLY A 63 -5.33 2.10 -0.39
C GLY A 63 -5.28 3.24 -1.40
N ASP A 64 -5.44 4.44 -0.92
CA ASP A 64 -5.28 5.66 -1.70
C ASP A 64 -4.34 6.63 -0.99
N THR A 65 -3.67 7.45 -1.75
CA THR A 65 -2.82 8.53 -1.22
C THR A 65 -2.59 9.62 -2.26
N ASN A 66 -2.18 10.78 -1.76
CA ASN A 66 -1.79 11.91 -2.58
C ASN A 66 -0.26 12.04 -2.57
N ILE A 67 0.32 12.21 -3.76
CA ILE A 67 1.74 12.53 -3.93
C ILE A 67 1.83 14.00 -4.29
N ASP A 68 2.57 14.79 -3.51
CA ASP A 68 2.86 16.18 -3.87
C ASP A 68 3.74 16.23 -5.11
N LEU A 69 3.30 16.93 -6.12
CA LEU A 69 4.06 17.14 -7.33
C LEU A 69 5.09 18.26 -7.11
N VAL A 70 6.36 17.92 -7.33
CA VAL A 70 7.48 18.85 -7.22
C VAL A 70 7.99 19.20 -8.60
N GLU A 71 8.26 20.49 -8.85
CA GLU A 71 8.80 20.93 -10.14
C GLU A 71 10.09 20.21 -10.49
N GLY A 72 10.14 19.65 -11.68
CA GLY A 72 11.31 18.94 -12.20
C GLY A 72 11.50 17.54 -11.66
N GLN A 73 10.68 17.08 -10.72
CA GLN A 73 10.70 15.71 -10.21
C GLN A 73 9.70 14.85 -10.96
N GLY A 74 10.19 14.01 -11.87
CA GLY A 74 9.33 13.10 -12.65
C GLY A 74 9.14 11.74 -11.99
N THR A 75 10.01 11.30 -11.07
CA THR A 75 9.99 9.95 -10.50
C THR A 75 9.87 9.98 -8.99
N TYR A 76 8.96 9.17 -8.47
CA TYR A 76 8.69 8.99 -7.04
C TYR A 76 8.86 7.52 -6.69
N THR A 77 9.43 7.25 -5.52
CA THR A 77 9.81 5.91 -5.08
C THR A 77 9.08 5.54 -3.81
N PHE A 78 8.54 4.31 -3.76
CA PHE A 78 7.87 3.74 -2.61
C PHE A 78 8.49 2.40 -2.28
N TYR A 79 8.91 2.21 -1.05
CA TYR A 79 9.53 0.98 -0.59
C TYR A 79 8.51 -0.01 -0.07
N ARG A 80 8.81 -1.30 -0.16
CA ARG A 80 7.89 -2.37 0.27
C ARG A 80 8.00 -2.70 1.73
N ALA A 81 9.14 -2.40 2.36
CA ALA A 81 9.38 -2.65 3.76
C ALA A 81 9.97 -1.43 4.43
N SER A 82 9.57 -1.20 5.68
CA SER A 82 10.09 -0.10 6.50
C SER A 82 11.41 -0.45 7.21
N SER A 83 11.80 -1.71 7.21
CA SER A 83 12.90 -2.24 8.03
C SER A 83 14.29 -1.98 7.48
N ASP A 84 14.42 -1.49 6.25
CA ASP A 84 15.71 -1.26 5.59
C ASP A 84 16.22 0.19 5.70
N GLY A 85 15.51 1.05 6.46
CA GLY A 85 15.83 2.48 6.57
C GLY A 85 15.54 3.30 5.32
N SER A 86 14.86 2.71 4.35
CA SER A 86 14.48 3.36 3.11
C SER A 86 13.30 4.31 3.32
N SER A 87 13.23 5.33 2.51
CA SER A 87 12.23 6.40 2.63
C SER A 87 11.34 6.45 1.41
N ASP A 88 10.02 6.53 1.63
CA ASP A 88 9.08 6.80 0.55
C ASP A 88 9.19 8.26 0.11
N THR A 89 9.21 8.49 -1.20
CA THR A 89 9.12 9.84 -1.73
C THR A 89 7.66 10.26 -1.74
N THR A 90 7.29 11.03 -0.74
CA THR A 90 5.97 11.66 -0.64
C THR A 90 6.12 13.17 -0.61
N ALA A 91 5.05 13.89 -0.88
CA ALA A 91 4.77 15.28 -0.57
C ALA A 91 6.00 16.18 -0.33
N GLY A 92 6.64 16.65 -1.36
CA GLY A 92 7.69 17.67 -1.23
C GLY A 92 8.86 17.30 -0.31
N GLY A 93 8.87 16.09 0.23
CA GLY A 93 9.85 15.58 1.17
C GLY A 93 10.05 14.08 1.06
N THR A 94 11.12 13.63 1.65
CA THR A 94 11.42 12.22 1.82
C THR A 94 10.80 11.77 3.13
N SER A 95 9.82 10.89 3.11
CA SER A 95 9.35 10.22 4.33
C SER A 95 10.43 9.26 4.80
N THR A 96 10.75 9.29 6.08
CA THR A 96 11.82 8.46 6.66
C THR A 96 11.40 7.00 6.88
N THR A 97 10.17 6.63 6.52
CA THR A 97 9.65 5.29 6.76
C THR A 97 8.75 4.89 5.60
N SER A 98 8.88 3.66 5.10
CA SER A 98 7.91 3.11 4.17
C SER A 98 6.57 2.94 4.89
N THR A 99 5.62 3.82 4.57
CA THR A 99 4.31 3.86 5.23
C THR A 99 3.28 3.00 4.49
N TYR A 100 3.48 2.82 3.20
CA TYR A 100 2.42 2.29 2.34
C TYR A 100 2.58 0.81 2.01
N GLY A 101 3.77 0.22 2.15
CA GLY A 101 4.02 -1.17 1.74
C GLY A 101 3.59 -1.45 0.30
N LEU A 102 3.77 -0.47 -0.59
CA LEU A 102 3.18 -0.40 -1.91
C LEU A 102 3.69 -1.51 -2.83
N SER A 103 2.78 -2.31 -3.36
CA SER A 103 3.08 -3.41 -4.30
C SER A 103 2.86 -3.03 -5.76
N ASP A 104 1.72 -2.40 -6.08
CA ASP A 104 1.40 -1.92 -7.44
C ASP A 104 0.51 -0.68 -7.37
N ILE A 105 0.52 0.13 -8.43
CA ILE A 105 -0.35 1.28 -8.60
C ILE A 105 -1.41 0.92 -9.65
N LEU A 106 -2.67 1.00 -9.26
CA LEU A 106 -3.81 0.68 -10.09
C LEU A 106 -4.15 1.85 -11.01
N GLU A 107 -4.45 2.98 -10.41
CA GLU A 107 -4.92 4.18 -11.09
C GLU A 107 -4.25 5.41 -10.48
N CYS A 108 -4.16 6.46 -11.26
CA CYS A 108 -3.66 7.74 -10.82
C CYS A 108 -4.40 8.88 -11.53
N THR A 109 -4.71 9.95 -10.77
CA THR A 109 -5.32 11.17 -11.28
C THR A 109 -4.47 12.38 -10.92
N TYR A 110 -4.50 13.39 -11.75
CA TYR A 110 -3.95 14.70 -11.43
C TYR A 110 -5.00 15.50 -10.68
N ARG A 111 -4.72 15.84 -9.44
CA ARG A 111 -5.65 16.50 -8.51
C ARG A 111 -5.23 17.94 -8.29
N THR A 112 -6.16 18.85 -8.54
CA THR A 112 -6.00 20.29 -8.29
C THR A 112 -6.87 20.73 -7.13
N ASN A 113 -6.47 21.81 -6.46
CA ASN A 113 -7.23 22.44 -5.37
C ASN A 113 -7.59 21.44 -4.25
N TYR A 114 -6.67 20.56 -3.89
CA TYR A 114 -6.88 19.57 -2.85
C TYR A 114 -7.41 20.18 -1.55
N ALA A 115 -8.35 19.49 -0.92
CA ALA A 115 -9.04 19.89 0.32
C ALA A 115 -9.81 21.21 0.22
N THR A 116 -10.19 21.64 -0.98
CA THR A 116 -11.06 22.81 -1.20
C THR A 116 -12.40 22.39 -1.84
N THR A 117 -13.37 23.30 -1.85
CA THR A 117 -14.67 23.06 -2.49
C THR A 117 -14.59 23.00 -4.03
N THR A 118 -13.43 23.35 -4.59
CA THR A 118 -13.16 23.34 -6.04
C THR A 118 -12.17 22.26 -6.43
N GLU A 119 -12.00 21.24 -5.60
CA GLU A 119 -11.16 20.08 -5.90
C GLU A 119 -11.61 19.42 -7.21
N SER A 120 -10.65 19.12 -8.07
CA SER A 120 -10.93 18.53 -9.37
C SER A 120 -9.84 17.51 -9.74
N ASP A 121 -10.28 16.35 -10.22
CA ASP A 121 -9.42 15.24 -10.64
C ASP A 121 -9.47 15.08 -12.16
N SER A 122 -8.29 15.00 -12.77
CA SER A 122 -8.11 14.68 -14.17
C SER A 122 -7.40 13.32 -14.30
N SER A 123 -8.00 12.40 -15.05
CA SER A 123 -7.44 11.04 -15.22
C SER A 123 -6.09 11.06 -15.91
N MET A 124 -5.14 10.27 -15.41
CA MET A 124 -3.86 10.01 -16.06
C MET A 124 -3.84 8.60 -16.67
N THR A 125 -3.17 8.45 -17.79
CA THR A 125 -3.09 7.17 -18.49
C THR A 125 -1.88 6.36 -18.05
N LYS A 126 -2.10 5.12 -17.58
CA LYS A 126 -1.00 4.17 -17.28
C LYS A 126 -0.39 3.70 -18.60
N VAL A 127 0.90 3.93 -18.79
CA VAL A 127 1.62 3.54 -20.01
C VAL A 127 2.56 2.37 -19.75
N SER A 128 2.80 1.58 -20.81
CA SER A 128 3.75 0.47 -20.76
C SER A 128 5.20 0.97 -20.79
N ARG A 129 6.13 0.08 -20.41
CA ARG A 129 7.56 0.36 -20.50
C ARG A 129 7.98 0.70 -21.95
N SER A 130 7.46 0.00 -22.93
CA SER A 130 7.76 0.23 -24.35
C SER A 130 7.29 1.60 -24.81
N THR A 131 6.06 1.97 -24.43
CA THR A 131 5.49 3.29 -24.73
C THR A 131 6.31 4.41 -24.09
N TYR A 132 6.64 4.26 -22.80
CA TYR A 132 7.49 5.25 -22.11
C TYR A 132 8.89 5.35 -22.74
N SER A 133 9.48 4.20 -23.15
CA SER A 133 10.79 4.19 -23.80
C SER A 133 10.80 4.89 -25.15
N ALA A 134 9.69 4.86 -25.87
CA ALA A 134 9.54 5.49 -27.19
C ALA A 134 9.38 7.02 -27.12
N LEU A 135 9.16 7.60 -25.93
CA LEU A 135 9.09 9.06 -25.79
C LEU A 135 10.43 9.70 -26.11
N ALA A 136 10.42 10.63 -27.08
CA ALA A 136 11.62 11.28 -27.57
C ALA A 136 12.28 12.19 -26.53
N ASN A 137 11.48 12.95 -25.78
CA ASN A 137 11.96 13.86 -24.73
C ASN A 137 11.30 13.53 -23.37
N LYS A 138 11.99 12.74 -22.56
CA LYS A 138 11.50 12.33 -21.22
C LYS A 138 11.58 13.45 -20.18
N LEU A 139 12.32 14.52 -20.46
CA LEU A 139 12.48 15.67 -19.57
C LEU A 139 11.55 16.84 -19.94
N SER A 140 10.62 16.62 -20.87
CA SER A 140 9.59 17.61 -21.19
C SER A 140 8.81 17.96 -19.94
N LYS A 141 8.75 19.25 -19.62
CA LYS A 141 7.99 19.76 -18.47
C LYS A 141 6.55 20.13 -18.87
N GLY A 142 5.62 19.93 -17.96
CA GLY A 142 4.20 20.26 -18.17
C GLY A 142 3.32 19.62 -17.12
N THR A 143 2.01 19.72 -17.30
CA THR A 143 1.05 19.01 -16.46
C THR A 143 1.09 17.50 -16.76
N PRO A 144 1.33 16.64 -15.78
CA PRO A 144 1.35 15.19 -15.98
C PRO A 144 0.00 14.66 -16.47
N ASN A 145 0.03 13.84 -17.52
CA ASN A 145 -1.16 13.17 -18.06
C ASN A 145 -0.94 11.67 -18.30
N GLN A 146 0.29 11.20 -18.14
CA GLN A 146 0.64 9.80 -18.25
C GLN A 146 1.53 9.40 -17.08
N PHE A 147 1.48 8.13 -16.71
CA PHE A 147 2.38 7.58 -15.72
C PHE A 147 2.83 6.17 -16.07
N TRP A 148 4.05 5.84 -15.71
CA TRP A 148 4.64 4.53 -15.86
C TRP A 148 5.05 3.99 -14.49
N VAL A 149 4.69 2.73 -14.22
CA VAL A 149 4.98 2.04 -12.97
C VAL A 149 6.06 0.99 -13.22
N GLN A 150 7.12 1.04 -12.44
CA GLN A 150 8.17 0.02 -12.43
C GLN A 150 8.18 -0.67 -11.07
N ARG A 151 7.93 -1.97 -11.08
CA ARG A 151 7.96 -2.83 -9.89
C ARG A 151 9.33 -3.47 -9.77
N LEU A 152 10.06 -3.10 -8.74
CA LEU A 152 11.35 -3.69 -8.38
C LEU A 152 11.19 -4.61 -7.17
N ILE A 153 12.21 -5.34 -6.80
CA ILE A 153 12.14 -6.33 -5.73
C ILE A 153 11.90 -5.68 -4.35
N ASP A 154 12.49 -4.52 -4.13
CA ASP A 154 12.49 -3.77 -2.86
C ASP A 154 11.56 -2.56 -2.88
N LYS A 155 11.22 -2.07 -4.06
CA LYS A 155 10.50 -0.80 -4.24
C LYS A 155 9.63 -0.81 -5.48
N THR A 156 8.69 0.11 -5.52
CA THR A 156 7.90 0.46 -6.70
C THR A 156 8.14 1.92 -7.02
N THR A 157 8.44 2.23 -8.27
CA THR A 157 8.60 3.60 -8.72
C THR A 157 7.47 3.98 -9.67
N ILE A 158 6.95 5.19 -9.52
CA ILE A 158 6.05 5.82 -10.47
C ILE A 158 6.79 6.97 -11.16
N THR A 159 6.72 7.00 -12.47
CA THR A 159 7.30 8.09 -13.26
C THR A 159 6.19 8.78 -14.04
N PHE A 160 6.04 10.08 -13.82
CA PHE A 160 5.08 10.92 -14.49
C PHE A 160 5.63 11.50 -15.78
N TYR A 161 4.76 11.64 -16.77
CA TYR A 161 5.08 12.31 -18.01
C TYR A 161 3.90 13.19 -18.46
N PRO A 162 4.14 14.45 -18.89
CA PRO A 162 5.39 15.21 -18.73
C PRO A 162 5.83 15.34 -17.27
N THR A 163 7.11 15.65 -17.06
CA THR A 163 7.62 15.99 -15.72
C THR A 163 6.92 17.25 -15.21
N PRO A 164 6.47 17.31 -13.95
CA PRO A 164 5.79 18.47 -13.41
C PRO A 164 6.57 19.78 -13.65
N ASP A 165 5.88 20.79 -14.16
CA ASP A 165 6.38 22.16 -14.27
C ASP A 165 6.00 22.98 -13.04
N SER A 166 6.28 24.28 -13.07
CA SER A 166 5.93 25.21 -11.99
C SER A 166 4.42 25.36 -11.77
N THR A 167 3.60 25.10 -12.79
CA THR A 167 2.12 25.16 -12.71
C THR A 167 1.55 23.90 -12.09
N ALA A 168 2.15 22.76 -12.39
CA ALA A 168 1.76 21.48 -11.82
C ALA A 168 2.31 21.29 -10.38
N ALA A 169 3.40 21.97 -10.04
CA ALA A 169 3.97 21.94 -8.71
C ALA A 169 3.00 22.53 -7.67
N GLY A 170 2.89 21.89 -6.50
CA GLY A 170 1.93 22.25 -5.47
C GLY A 170 0.52 21.67 -5.67
N ASN A 171 0.29 20.95 -6.77
CA ASN A 171 -0.85 20.07 -6.94
C ASN A 171 -0.45 18.63 -6.65
N TYR A 172 -1.41 17.72 -6.70
CA TYR A 172 -1.23 16.35 -6.25
C TYR A 172 -1.43 15.34 -7.38
N ALA A 173 -0.72 14.23 -7.30
CA ALA A 173 -1.09 13.02 -7.99
C ALA A 173 -1.80 12.12 -6.98
N HIS A 174 -3.11 11.94 -7.12
CA HIS A 174 -3.89 11.02 -6.30
C HIS A 174 -3.82 9.64 -6.91
N MET A 175 -3.36 8.66 -6.15
CA MET A 175 -3.19 7.30 -6.64
C MET A 175 -3.94 6.29 -5.79
N TYR A 176 -4.51 5.28 -6.47
CA TYR A 176 -4.98 4.05 -5.86
C TYR A 176 -3.92 2.97 -6.02
N PHE A 177 -3.59 2.31 -4.96
CA PHE A 177 -2.50 1.33 -4.95
C PHE A 177 -2.86 0.08 -4.17
N VAL A 178 -2.19 -1.02 -4.50
CA VAL A 178 -2.28 -2.28 -3.76
C VAL A 178 -1.19 -2.30 -2.71
N LYS A 179 -1.58 -2.51 -1.45
CA LYS A 179 -0.65 -2.77 -0.36
C LYS A 179 -0.19 -4.23 -0.39
N ARG A 180 0.91 -4.49 0.26
CA ARG A 180 1.31 -5.84 0.63
C ARG A 180 0.59 -6.24 1.91
N ILE A 181 0.03 -7.45 1.95
CA ILE A 181 -0.53 -8.03 3.18
C ILE A 181 0.59 -8.08 4.23
N GLN A 182 0.31 -7.60 5.44
CA GLN A 182 1.27 -7.62 6.53
C GLN A 182 1.60 -9.07 6.92
N ASP A 183 2.84 -9.29 7.30
CA ASP A 183 3.25 -10.60 7.82
C ASP A 183 2.63 -10.81 9.21
N ALA A 184 2.19 -12.04 9.49
CA ALA A 184 1.82 -12.46 10.83
C ALA A 184 3.08 -12.40 11.72
N ASP A 185 3.12 -11.42 12.62
CA ASP A 185 4.30 -11.14 13.44
C ASP A 185 4.49 -12.18 14.56
N SER A 186 5.61 -12.04 15.28
CA SER A 186 6.02 -12.94 16.34
C SER A 186 5.40 -12.61 17.71
N THR A 187 4.62 -11.54 17.81
CA THR A 187 4.04 -11.06 19.06
C THR A 187 2.63 -11.58 19.26
N TYR A 188 2.31 -12.04 20.46
CA TYR A 188 1.01 -12.63 20.83
C TYR A 188 -0.19 -11.70 20.58
N THR A 189 0.03 -10.40 20.63
CA THR A 189 -1.02 -9.38 20.51
C THR A 189 -1.21 -8.82 19.10
N ASP A 190 -0.45 -9.30 18.11
CA ASP A 190 -0.53 -8.74 16.77
C ASP A 190 -1.79 -9.21 16.05
N ALA A 191 -2.57 -8.22 15.63
CA ALA A 191 -3.76 -8.45 14.82
C ALA A 191 -3.38 -8.81 13.38
N THR A 192 -4.22 -9.60 12.74
CA THR A 192 -4.08 -9.87 11.32
C THR A 192 -4.75 -8.76 10.50
N ASP A 193 -4.16 -8.40 9.37
CA ASP A 193 -4.78 -7.50 8.37
C ASP A 193 -5.96 -8.16 7.63
N LEU A 194 -6.45 -9.30 8.10
CA LEU A 194 -7.57 -10.00 7.48
C LEU A 194 -8.89 -9.33 7.84
N PRO A 195 -9.72 -8.96 6.84
CA PRO A 195 -11.01 -8.39 7.10
C PRO A 195 -11.91 -9.43 7.77
N TYR A 196 -12.53 -9.01 8.83
CA TYR A 196 -13.46 -9.83 9.58
C TYR A 196 -14.87 -9.61 9.03
N ARG A 197 -15.48 -10.66 8.51
CA ARG A 197 -16.89 -10.68 8.12
C ARG A 197 -17.67 -11.71 8.90
#